data_5abe48119accb4d8e4614c30cc9e8415
#
_entry.id   5abe48119accb4d8e4614c30cc9e8415
#
_cell.length_a   1.000
_cell.length_b   1.000
_cell.length_c   1.000
_cell.angle_alpha   90.00
_cell.angle_beta   90.00
_cell.angle_gamma   90.00
#
_symmetry.space_group_name_H-M   'P 1'
#
loop_
_entity.id
_entity.type
_entity.pdbx_description
1 polymer ?
#
loop_
_entity_poly.entity_id
_entity_poly.type
_entity_poly.pdbx_seq_one_letter_code
_entity_poly.pdbx_strand_id
1 'polypeptide(L)'
;KGLSLRNVELTIKRGKKTVYQDFGEMMFTHFGITGPLVLSARAKIGKFLQKGEELNAFLDLKPALSHEQLDDRILREFSTAQNKQFKNVIGVLFPSSLTPVIIGIGPISGDQIIHDISRESRLAFGSLVKAFPFTITGLGGFSAAVITRGGVSVQDIQPRSMESKLIKNLS
;
A
#
# COMPACT_ATOMS: atom_id res chain seq x y z
N LYS A 1 7.34 -16.09 2.70
CA LYS A 1 6.27 -15.72 3.66
C LYS A 1 5.78 -14.34 3.30
N GLY A 2 4.45 -14.10 3.38
CA GLY A 2 3.85 -12.80 3.11
C GLY A 2 4.27 -11.75 4.14
N LEU A 3 4.29 -10.48 3.72
CA LEU A 3 4.53 -9.32 4.59
C LEU A 3 3.21 -8.65 4.93
N SER A 4 2.76 -8.80 6.16
CA SER A 4 1.58 -8.09 6.67
C SER A 4 1.98 -6.72 7.20
N LEU A 5 1.24 -5.70 6.79
CA LEU A 5 1.39 -4.32 7.24
C LEU A 5 0.09 -3.87 7.88
N ARG A 6 0.19 -3.46 9.14
CA ARG A 6 -0.92 -2.90 9.91
C ARG A 6 -0.75 -1.40 10.02
N ASN A 7 -1.88 -0.70 10.09
CA ASN A 7 -1.89 0.76 10.29
C ASN A 7 -1.06 1.51 9.23
N VAL A 8 -1.35 1.26 7.96
CA VAL A 8 -0.77 1.96 6.82
C VAL A 8 -1.84 2.73 6.06
N GLU A 9 -1.45 3.76 5.33
CA GLU A 9 -2.34 4.48 4.42
C GLU A 9 -1.94 4.20 2.98
N LEU A 10 -2.91 3.76 2.18
CA LEU A 10 -2.73 3.46 0.76
C LEU A 10 -3.37 4.56 -0.07
N THR A 11 -2.57 5.24 -0.88
CA THR A 11 -3.01 6.20 -1.88
C THR A 11 -2.77 5.62 -3.27
N ILE A 12 -3.82 5.56 -4.12
CA ILE A 12 -3.71 5.09 -5.50
C ILE A 12 -4.05 6.26 -6.44
N LYS A 13 -3.17 6.48 -7.41
CA LYS A 13 -3.29 7.57 -8.39
C LYS A 13 -3.38 7.03 -9.81
N ARG A 14 -4.23 7.69 -10.61
CA ARG A 14 -4.28 7.59 -12.06
C ARG A 14 -3.70 8.87 -12.65
N GLY A 15 -2.46 8.81 -13.12
CA GLY A 15 -1.70 10.03 -13.43
C GLY A 15 -1.58 10.94 -12.19
N LYS A 16 -2.05 12.18 -12.30
CA LYS A 16 -2.04 13.15 -11.19
C LYS A 16 -3.26 13.05 -10.25
N LYS A 17 -4.32 12.30 -10.64
CA LYS A 17 -5.57 12.23 -9.89
C LYS A 17 -5.56 11.09 -8.88
N THR A 18 -5.82 11.36 -7.60
CA THR A 18 -6.09 10.34 -6.60
C THR A 18 -7.46 9.69 -6.88
N VAL A 19 -7.45 8.36 -7.04
CA VAL A 19 -8.66 7.56 -7.30
C VAL A 19 -9.09 6.74 -6.09
N TYR A 20 -8.17 6.52 -5.16
CA TYR A 20 -8.42 5.87 -3.87
C TYR A 20 -7.42 6.34 -2.82
N GLN A 21 -7.89 6.54 -1.60
CA GLN A 21 -7.07 6.77 -0.42
C GLN A 21 -7.84 6.24 0.78
N ASP A 22 -7.19 5.43 1.59
CA ASP A 22 -7.78 4.89 2.81
C ASP A 22 -6.69 4.34 3.74
N PHE A 23 -7.04 4.19 5.01
CA PHE A 23 -6.19 3.69 6.09
C PHE A 23 -6.64 2.28 6.48
N GLY A 24 -5.68 1.39 6.79
CA GLY A 24 -6.04 0.03 7.22
C GLY A 24 -4.87 -0.95 7.17
N GLU A 25 -5.23 -2.21 6.96
CA GLU A 25 -4.29 -3.32 6.87
C GLU A 25 -4.19 -3.86 5.46
N MET A 26 -2.98 -4.20 5.05
CA MET A 26 -2.71 -4.89 3.80
C MET A 26 -1.56 -5.90 3.93
N MET A 27 -1.44 -6.74 2.95
CA MET A 27 -0.37 -7.75 2.89
C MET A 27 0.25 -7.79 1.50
N PHE A 28 1.58 -7.82 1.46
CA PHE A 28 2.33 -8.22 0.27
C PHE A 28 2.48 -9.74 0.27
N THR A 29 2.13 -10.37 -0.84
CA THR A 29 2.29 -11.80 -1.09
C THR A 29 3.25 -11.99 -2.27
N HIS A 30 3.59 -13.22 -2.58
CA HIS A 30 4.41 -13.52 -3.76
C HIS A 30 3.65 -13.33 -5.10
N PHE A 31 2.34 -13.13 -5.05
CA PHE A 31 1.52 -12.83 -6.24
C PHE A 31 1.15 -11.36 -6.37
N GLY A 32 1.35 -10.54 -5.34
CA GLY A 32 0.93 -9.14 -5.33
C GLY A 32 0.47 -8.67 -3.95
N ILE A 33 -0.56 -7.85 -3.91
CA ILE A 33 -1.11 -7.27 -2.69
C ILE A 33 -2.51 -7.79 -2.39
N THR A 34 -2.84 -7.92 -1.09
CA THR A 34 -4.15 -8.38 -0.60
C THR A 34 -4.46 -7.74 0.76
N GLY A 35 -5.60 -8.09 1.33
CA GLY A 35 -6.07 -7.60 2.63
C GLY A 35 -7.24 -6.62 2.53
N PRO A 36 -7.85 -6.24 3.67
CA PRO A 36 -9.07 -5.43 3.70
C PRO A 36 -8.96 -4.14 2.89
N LEU A 37 -7.84 -3.41 3.06
CA LEU A 37 -7.56 -2.16 2.36
C LEU A 37 -7.51 -2.34 0.83
N VAL A 38 -6.92 -3.43 0.37
CA VAL A 38 -6.81 -3.75 -1.07
C VAL A 38 -8.15 -4.18 -1.65
N LEU A 39 -8.96 -4.93 -0.89
CA LEU A 39 -10.31 -5.32 -1.30
C LEU A 39 -11.21 -4.09 -1.49
N SER A 40 -11.16 -3.14 -0.56
CA SER A 40 -11.87 -1.85 -0.67
C SER A 40 -11.40 -1.04 -1.88
N ALA A 41 -10.08 -0.97 -2.12
CA ALA A 41 -9.49 -0.31 -3.27
C ALA A 41 -9.98 -0.92 -4.59
N ARG A 42 -10.01 -2.27 -4.70
CA ARG A 42 -10.44 -3.00 -5.89
C ARG A 42 -11.79 -2.56 -6.41
N ALA A 43 -12.74 -2.26 -5.52
CA ALA A 43 -14.08 -1.80 -5.90
C ALA A 43 -14.05 -0.50 -6.72
N LYS A 44 -13.08 0.38 -6.45
CA LYS A 44 -12.93 1.68 -7.13
C LYS A 44 -11.99 1.62 -8.33
N ILE A 45 -10.88 0.89 -8.22
CA ILE A 45 -9.85 0.87 -9.27
C ILE A 45 -10.04 -0.25 -10.31
N GLY A 46 -10.86 -1.26 -10.02
CA GLY A 46 -11.02 -2.45 -10.87
C GLY A 46 -11.34 -2.14 -12.33
N LYS A 47 -12.20 -1.13 -12.57
CA LYS A 47 -12.57 -0.70 -13.92
C LYS A 47 -11.40 -0.15 -14.76
N PHE A 48 -10.37 0.42 -14.13
CA PHE A 48 -9.18 0.94 -14.82
C PHE A 48 -8.24 -0.22 -15.16
N LEU A 49 -8.00 -1.11 -14.20
CA LEU A 49 -7.14 -2.28 -14.37
C LEU A 49 -7.71 -3.27 -15.42
N GLN A 50 -9.05 -3.41 -15.50
CA GLN A 50 -9.70 -4.21 -16.57
C GLN A 50 -9.48 -3.65 -17.97
N LYS A 51 -9.23 -2.34 -18.08
CA LYS A 51 -8.86 -1.68 -19.35
C LYS A 51 -7.37 -1.74 -19.67
N GLY A 52 -6.58 -2.46 -18.85
CA GLY A 52 -5.13 -2.55 -19.00
C GLY A 52 -4.37 -1.30 -18.54
N GLU A 53 -5.01 -0.41 -17.78
CA GLU A 53 -4.33 0.77 -17.25
C GLU A 53 -3.48 0.38 -16.03
N GLU A 54 -2.26 0.90 -15.95
CA GLU A 54 -1.42 0.80 -14.76
C GLU A 54 -1.71 1.97 -13.81
N LEU A 55 -1.70 1.69 -12.52
CA LEU A 55 -1.95 2.69 -11.49
C LEU A 55 -0.76 2.81 -10.54
N ASN A 56 -0.36 4.04 -10.25
CA ASN A 56 0.67 4.30 -9.25
C ASN A 56 0.07 4.25 -7.84
N ALA A 57 0.69 3.48 -6.99
CA ALA A 57 0.31 3.36 -5.60
C ALA A 57 1.44 3.87 -4.69
N PHE A 58 1.06 4.52 -3.61
CA PHE A 58 1.95 5.07 -2.59
C PHE A 58 1.46 4.60 -1.23
N LEU A 59 2.36 4.06 -0.45
CA LEU A 59 2.04 3.54 0.87
C LEU A 59 2.75 4.38 1.94
N ASP A 60 1.97 5.03 2.80
CA ASP A 60 2.50 5.62 4.00
C ASP A 60 2.65 4.52 5.05
N LEU A 61 3.90 4.21 5.40
CA LEU A 61 4.25 3.15 6.35
C LEU A 61 4.12 3.60 7.82
N LYS A 62 3.98 4.90 8.06
CA LYS A 62 3.89 5.52 9.39
C LYS A 62 2.88 6.67 9.41
N PRO A 63 1.59 6.42 9.09
CA PRO A 63 0.60 7.50 8.92
C PRO A 63 0.31 8.27 10.22
N ALA A 64 0.54 7.65 11.37
CA ALA A 64 0.39 8.31 12.68
C ALA A 64 1.45 9.39 12.96
N LEU A 65 2.54 9.44 12.19
CA LEU A 65 3.62 10.40 12.37
C LEU A 65 3.60 11.45 11.24
N SER A 66 3.75 12.72 11.58
CA SER A 66 4.06 13.75 10.60
C SER A 66 5.47 13.55 10.03
N HIS A 67 5.82 14.27 8.97
CA HIS A 67 7.20 14.24 8.43
C HIS A 67 8.24 14.65 9.49
N GLU A 68 7.96 15.66 10.30
CA GLU A 68 8.82 16.15 11.36
C GLU A 68 8.98 15.11 12.48
N GLN A 69 7.86 14.55 12.96
CA GLN A 69 7.87 13.51 13.99
C GLN A 69 8.61 12.24 13.53
N LEU A 70 8.50 11.90 12.24
CA LEU A 70 9.24 10.77 11.67
C LEU A 70 10.74 11.08 11.61
N ASP A 71 11.13 12.29 11.22
CA ASP A 71 12.54 12.71 11.21
C ASP A 71 13.13 12.70 12.61
N ASP A 72 12.42 13.22 13.62
CA ASP A 72 12.82 13.16 15.02
C ASP A 72 12.98 11.72 15.52
N ARG A 73 12.11 10.81 15.07
CA ARG A 73 12.20 9.39 15.39
C ARG A 73 13.45 8.76 14.76
N ILE A 74 13.74 9.06 13.49
CA ILE A 74 14.93 8.59 12.79
C ILE A 74 16.21 9.13 13.49
N LEU A 75 16.23 10.42 13.83
CA LEU A 75 17.35 11.04 14.53
C LEU A 75 17.64 10.38 15.89
N ARG A 76 16.61 10.03 16.64
CA ARG A 76 16.79 9.30 17.91
C ARG A 76 17.47 7.95 17.72
N GLU A 77 17.06 7.19 16.72
CA GLU A 77 17.71 5.90 16.40
C GLU A 77 19.16 6.11 15.95
N PHE A 78 19.42 7.14 15.14
CA PHE A 78 20.77 7.49 14.66
C PHE A 78 21.70 7.93 15.80
N SER A 79 21.21 8.73 16.73
CA SER A 79 22.02 9.23 17.85
C SER A 79 22.56 8.12 18.74
N THR A 80 21.84 7.02 18.87
CA THR A 80 22.23 5.86 19.70
C THR A 80 23.17 4.89 18.96
N ALA A 81 23.37 5.08 17.66
CA ALA A 81 24.04 4.08 16.82
C ALA A 81 24.99 4.69 15.78
N GLN A 82 25.63 5.83 16.09
CA GLN A 82 26.42 6.64 15.15
C GLN A 82 27.49 5.88 14.36
N ASN A 83 28.12 4.88 14.98
CA ASN A 83 29.19 4.07 14.36
C ASN A 83 28.67 2.78 13.71
N LYS A 84 27.36 2.56 13.65
CA LYS A 84 26.77 1.37 13.01
C LYS A 84 26.38 1.65 11.56
N GLN A 85 26.33 0.59 10.77
CA GLN A 85 25.79 0.64 9.41
C GLN A 85 24.28 0.86 9.42
N PHE A 86 23.76 1.62 8.46
CA PHE A 86 22.35 1.97 8.31
C PHE A 86 21.42 0.75 8.33
N LYS A 87 21.79 -0.35 7.64
CA LYS A 87 21.00 -1.59 7.61
C LYS A 87 20.77 -2.21 8.98
N ASN A 88 21.68 -2.00 9.92
CA ASN A 88 21.62 -2.57 11.29
C ASN A 88 20.79 -1.70 12.24
N VAL A 89 20.49 -0.47 11.86
CA VAL A 89 19.77 0.50 12.70
C VAL A 89 18.31 0.62 12.27
N ILE A 90 18.08 0.69 10.97
CA ILE A 90 16.74 1.01 10.43
C ILE A 90 15.71 -0.10 10.65
N GLY A 91 16.13 -1.33 10.93
CA GLY A 91 15.28 -2.48 11.16
C GLY A 91 14.29 -2.33 12.33
N VAL A 92 14.54 -1.42 13.28
CA VAL A 92 13.62 -1.14 14.38
C VAL A 92 12.34 -0.42 13.94
N LEU A 93 12.36 0.23 12.76
CA LEU A 93 11.22 0.99 12.24
C LEU A 93 10.28 0.14 11.40
N PHE A 94 10.72 -1.02 10.90
CA PHE A 94 10.00 -1.83 9.93
C PHE A 94 10.08 -3.31 10.24
N PRO A 95 9.12 -4.12 9.74
CA PRO A 95 9.28 -5.57 9.71
C PRO A 95 10.56 -5.97 8.97
N SER A 96 11.25 -6.99 9.47
CA SER A 96 12.56 -7.42 8.96
C SER A 96 12.59 -7.74 7.46
N SER A 97 11.46 -8.23 6.91
CA SER A 97 11.33 -8.53 5.48
C SER A 97 11.18 -7.29 4.60
N LEU A 98 10.77 -6.14 5.16
CA LEU A 98 10.63 -4.88 4.42
C LEU A 98 11.95 -4.08 4.40
N THR A 99 12.76 -4.22 5.42
CA THR A 99 14.02 -3.47 5.57
C THR A 99 14.94 -3.56 4.34
N PRO A 100 15.24 -4.75 3.79
CA PRO A 100 16.10 -4.85 2.60
C PRO A 100 15.49 -4.16 1.37
N VAL A 101 14.17 -4.20 1.22
CA VAL A 101 13.47 -3.57 0.09
C VAL A 101 13.57 -2.05 0.18
N ILE A 102 13.31 -1.48 1.37
CA ILE A 102 13.41 -0.03 1.61
C ILE A 102 14.85 0.45 1.38
N ILE A 103 15.86 -0.29 1.83
CA ILE A 103 17.27 0.03 1.60
C ILE A 103 17.58 -0.01 0.09
N GLY A 104 17.09 -1.03 -0.62
CA GLY A 104 17.37 -1.23 -2.04
C GLY A 104 16.84 -0.12 -2.95
N ILE A 105 15.72 0.52 -2.59
CA ILE A 105 15.12 1.63 -3.35
C ILE A 105 15.38 3.01 -2.72
N GLY A 106 15.93 3.03 -1.52
CA GLY A 106 16.13 4.25 -0.74
C GLY A 106 17.38 5.04 -1.16
N PRO A 107 17.48 6.29 -0.70
CA PRO A 107 18.60 7.18 -0.99
C PRO A 107 19.86 6.88 -0.16
N ILE A 108 19.79 5.96 0.81
CA ILE A 108 20.87 5.65 1.74
C ILE A 108 21.32 4.20 1.53
N SER A 109 22.62 4.02 1.29
CA SER A 109 23.19 2.66 1.20
C SER A 109 23.12 1.94 2.55
N GLY A 110 22.78 0.64 2.51
CA GLY A 110 22.72 -0.17 3.73
C GLY A 110 24.05 -0.26 4.49
N ASP A 111 25.17 -0.16 3.79
CA ASP A 111 26.52 -0.23 4.38
C ASP A 111 27.06 1.12 4.86
N GLN A 112 26.36 2.22 4.55
CA GLN A 112 26.73 3.55 4.98
C GLN A 112 26.67 3.66 6.51
N ILE A 113 27.69 4.26 7.10
CA ILE A 113 27.75 4.51 8.54
C ILE A 113 26.82 5.68 8.89
N ILE A 114 26.12 5.58 10.02
CA ILE A 114 25.09 6.55 10.42
C ILE A 114 25.61 7.98 10.48
N HIS A 115 26.81 8.21 11.01
CA HIS A 115 27.37 9.57 11.13
C HIS A 115 27.70 10.22 9.78
N ASP A 116 27.85 9.43 8.71
CA ASP A 116 28.12 9.94 7.36
C ASP A 116 26.82 10.27 6.58
N ILE A 117 25.64 10.01 7.15
CA ILE A 117 24.37 10.25 6.49
C ILE A 117 24.03 11.74 6.55
N SER A 118 23.95 12.38 5.39
CA SER A 118 23.57 13.78 5.29
C SER A 118 22.12 14.01 5.74
N ARG A 119 21.83 15.25 6.18
CA ARG A 119 20.45 15.67 6.47
C ARG A 119 19.52 15.49 5.26
N GLU A 120 20.02 15.80 4.07
CA GLU A 120 19.24 15.65 2.82
C GLU A 120 18.86 14.19 2.58
N SER A 121 19.81 13.25 2.65
CA SER A 121 19.55 11.82 2.49
C SER A 121 18.58 11.31 3.54
N ARG A 122 18.67 11.78 4.79
CA ARG A 122 17.76 11.40 5.87
C ARG A 122 16.33 11.88 5.61
N LEU A 123 16.15 13.14 5.18
CA LEU A 123 14.84 13.69 4.85
C LEU A 123 14.23 13.00 3.61
N ALA A 124 15.05 12.70 2.60
CA ALA A 124 14.61 11.93 1.42
C ALA A 124 14.17 10.51 1.83
N PHE A 125 14.89 9.88 2.76
CA PHE A 125 14.50 8.60 3.33
C PHE A 125 13.17 8.70 4.09
N GLY A 126 12.95 9.73 4.90
CA GLY A 126 11.67 10.00 5.56
C GLY A 126 10.53 10.15 4.57
N SER A 127 10.77 10.86 3.45
CA SER A 127 9.80 11.01 2.37
C SER A 127 9.46 9.69 1.69
N LEU A 128 10.43 8.80 1.49
CA LEU A 128 10.21 7.45 0.98
C LEU A 128 9.33 6.62 1.92
N VAL A 129 9.53 6.72 3.23
CA VAL A 129 8.72 6.02 4.25
C VAL A 129 7.27 6.50 4.24
N LYS A 130 7.06 7.80 3.99
CA LYS A 130 5.72 8.42 3.90
C LYS A 130 5.03 8.18 2.55
N ALA A 131 5.76 7.81 1.52
CA ALA A 131 5.22 7.58 0.18
C ALA A 131 5.99 6.47 -0.55
N PHE A 132 6.01 5.27 0.06
CA PHE A 132 6.64 4.09 -0.53
C PHE A 132 5.96 3.72 -1.85
N PRO A 133 6.63 3.82 -3.01
CA PRO A 133 6.00 3.68 -4.30
C PRO A 133 5.95 2.24 -4.77
N PHE A 134 4.85 1.88 -5.44
CA PHE A 134 4.74 0.66 -6.26
C PHE A 134 3.67 0.84 -7.34
N THR A 135 3.68 -0.04 -8.35
CA THR A 135 2.73 0.00 -9.46
C THR A 135 1.77 -1.18 -9.37
N ILE A 136 0.48 -0.91 -9.56
CA ILE A 136 -0.55 -1.92 -9.70
C ILE A 136 -0.82 -2.11 -11.19
N THR A 137 -0.46 -3.29 -11.72
CA THR A 137 -0.50 -3.59 -13.15
C THR A 137 -1.73 -4.40 -13.56
N GLY A 138 -2.47 -4.98 -12.60
CA GLY A 138 -3.64 -5.79 -12.92
C GLY A 138 -4.38 -6.32 -11.69
N LEU A 139 -5.43 -7.07 -11.96
CA LEU A 139 -6.21 -7.78 -10.94
C LEU A 139 -5.73 -9.22 -10.83
N GLY A 140 -5.69 -9.75 -9.61
CA GLY A 140 -5.52 -11.19 -9.40
C GLY A 140 -6.65 -11.99 -10.08
N GLY A 141 -6.33 -13.19 -10.57
CA GLY A 141 -7.31 -14.06 -11.24
C GLY A 141 -8.47 -14.47 -10.33
N PHE A 142 -9.50 -15.10 -10.92
CA PHE A 142 -10.71 -15.56 -10.21
C PHE A 142 -10.39 -16.51 -9.06
N SER A 143 -9.36 -17.33 -9.17
CA SER A 143 -8.90 -18.26 -8.12
C SER A 143 -8.41 -17.55 -6.85
N ALA A 144 -8.02 -16.28 -6.94
CA ALA A 144 -7.59 -15.45 -5.81
C ALA A 144 -8.69 -14.50 -5.32
N ALA A 145 -9.90 -14.57 -5.86
CA ALA A 145 -11.00 -13.68 -5.51
C ALA A 145 -11.61 -14.10 -4.17
N VAL A 146 -11.51 -13.23 -3.16
CA VAL A 146 -12.15 -13.40 -1.84
C VAL A 146 -13.60 -12.95 -1.86
N ILE A 147 -13.92 -11.95 -2.71
CA ILE A 147 -15.26 -11.40 -2.92
C ILE A 147 -15.49 -11.16 -4.40
N THR A 148 -16.71 -11.39 -4.84
CA THR A 148 -17.19 -11.04 -6.18
C THR A 148 -17.95 -9.73 -6.11
N ARG A 149 -17.83 -8.92 -7.15
CA ARG A 149 -18.69 -7.75 -7.38
C ARG A 149 -19.63 -8.07 -8.53
N GLY A 150 -20.88 -7.94 -8.30
CA GLY A 150 -21.93 -8.18 -9.26
C GLY A 150 -23.24 -8.41 -8.52
N GLY A 151 -24.28 -8.62 -9.23
CA GLY A 151 -25.62 -8.85 -8.73
C GLY A 151 -26.62 -8.46 -9.80
N VAL A 152 -27.87 -8.78 -9.59
CA VAL A 152 -28.96 -8.35 -10.44
C VAL A 152 -29.21 -6.86 -10.16
N SER A 153 -29.44 -6.08 -11.22
CA SER A 153 -29.84 -4.68 -11.09
C SER A 153 -31.14 -4.60 -10.30
N VAL A 154 -31.16 -3.86 -9.20
CA VAL A 154 -32.39 -3.65 -8.40
C VAL A 154 -33.51 -2.99 -9.22
N GLN A 155 -33.18 -2.32 -10.33
CA GLN A 155 -34.16 -1.78 -11.26
C GLN A 155 -34.90 -2.86 -12.03
N ASP A 156 -34.28 -4.03 -12.19
CA ASP A 156 -34.81 -5.17 -12.95
C ASP A 156 -35.54 -6.18 -12.06
N ILE A 157 -35.68 -5.89 -10.77
CA ILE A 157 -36.41 -6.70 -9.79
C ILE A 157 -37.65 -5.96 -9.32
N GLN A 158 -38.76 -6.70 -9.15
CA GLN A 158 -39.97 -6.19 -8.50
C GLN A 158 -39.77 -6.15 -6.97
N PRO A 159 -39.87 -4.98 -6.30
CA PRO A 159 -39.56 -4.88 -4.88
C PRO A 159 -40.45 -5.70 -3.94
N ARG A 160 -41.69 -6.02 -4.37
CA ARG A 160 -42.67 -6.76 -3.58
C ARG A 160 -42.56 -8.27 -3.70
N SER A 161 -42.32 -8.79 -4.92
CA SER A 161 -42.26 -10.23 -5.18
C SER A 161 -40.82 -10.76 -5.31
N MET A 162 -39.82 -9.87 -5.44
CA MET A 162 -38.42 -10.19 -5.75
C MET A 162 -38.24 -10.89 -7.11
N GLU A 163 -39.26 -10.89 -7.95
CA GLU A 163 -39.23 -11.49 -9.29
C GLU A 163 -38.55 -10.57 -10.32
N SER A 164 -37.93 -11.18 -11.31
CA SER A 164 -37.33 -10.45 -12.42
C SER A 164 -38.40 -9.77 -13.27
N LYS A 165 -38.22 -8.49 -13.59
CA LYS A 165 -39.08 -7.76 -14.54
C LYS A 165 -38.80 -8.16 -15.99
N LEU A 166 -37.64 -8.75 -16.27
CA LEU A 166 -37.16 -9.07 -17.61
C LEU A 166 -37.47 -10.53 -18.01
N ILE A 167 -37.42 -11.44 -17.02
CA ILE A 167 -37.57 -12.88 -17.25
C ILE A 167 -38.72 -13.40 -16.38
N LYS A 168 -39.78 -13.96 -17.03
CA LYS A 168 -40.90 -14.55 -16.31
C LYS A 168 -40.46 -15.78 -15.51
N ASN A 169 -40.98 -15.92 -14.30
CA ASN A 169 -40.73 -17.05 -13.38
C ASN A 169 -39.25 -17.15 -12.89
N LEU A 170 -38.54 -16.05 -12.84
CA LEU A 170 -37.22 -15.97 -12.17
C LEU A 170 -37.38 -15.12 -10.92
N SER A 171 -37.22 -15.77 -9.77
CA SER A 171 -37.20 -15.13 -8.44
C SER A 171 -35.89 -15.42 -7.69
#